data_608a720724151e9b116e4fcd7f531aef
#
_entry.id   608a720724151e9b116e4fcd7f531aef
#
_cell.length_a   1.000
_cell.length_b   1.000
_cell.length_c   1.000
_cell.angle_alpha   90.00
_cell.angle_beta   90.00
_cell.angle_gamma   90.00
#
_symmetry.space_group_name_H-M   'P 1'
#
loop_
_entity.id
_entity.type
_entity.pdbx_description
1 polymer ?
#
loop_
_entity_poly.entity_id
_entity_poly.type
_entity_poly.pdbx_seq_one_letter_code
_entity_poly.pdbx_strand_id
1 'polypeptide(L)'
;MRKYCEKWNYAPLFEDCSTRQEKKHTPWVDDKDPEIGHYVPMRTMIKFPLLEHFMREEDCGQNNDYVAWIDNDCVVTNYSVPITKWFDGHDKDLVLAFDVNGVHPTIILMRNTVLMRGLVWACKEAGWRMYGMHGWSDIMAFRFMLDYPPYADRVKFFSAQEMCAMPPMVHPMPADVRSQFEWTPDSWTVHLSALDLQYRVSIAQQFVEKLGLI
;
A
#
# COMPACT_ATOMS: atom_id res chain seq x y z
N MET A 1 -5.35 5.64 11.66
CA MET A 1 -5.82 4.32 11.21
C MET A 1 -6.85 3.68 12.15
N ARG A 2 -6.56 3.44 13.43
CA ARG A 2 -7.48 2.73 14.36
C ARG A 2 -8.90 3.31 14.37
N LYS A 3 -9.06 4.62 14.59
CA LYS A 3 -10.39 5.29 14.56
C LYS A 3 -11.12 5.13 13.23
N TYR A 4 -10.40 5.06 12.11
CA TYR A 4 -10.99 4.78 10.80
C TYR A 4 -11.54 3.35 10.72
N CYS A 5 -10.77 2.38 11.17
CA CYS A 5 -11.20 0.99 11.21
C CYS A 5 -12.41 0.79 12.14
N GLU A 6 -12.40 1.41 13.32
CA GLU A 6 -13.54 1.39 14.26
C GLU A 6 -14.81 1.97 13.63
N LYS A 7 -14.71 3.10 12.93
CA LYS A 7 -15.87 3.75 12.27
C LYS A 7 -16.54 2.83 11.26
N TRP A 8 -15.76 2.05 10.51
CA TRP A 8 -16.26 1.22 9.42
C TRP A 8 -16.32 -0.27 9.76
N ASN A 9 -16.08 -0.63 11.04
CA ASN A 9 -16.05 -2.00 11.53
C ASN A 9 -15.06 -2.89 10.72
N TYR A 10 -13.90 -2.32 10.38
CA TYR A 10 -12.83 -3.09 9.75
C TYR A 10 -11.95 -3.75 10.82
N ALA A 11 -11.46 -4.94 10.55
CA ALA A 11 -10.47 -5.63 11.36
C ALA A 11 -9.07 -5.08 11.03
N PRO A 12 -8.47 -4.22 11.86
CA PRO A 12 -7.12 -3.73 11.60
C PRO A 12 -6.11 -4.80 12.00
N LEU A 13 -5.28 -5.16 11.06
CA LEU A 13 -4.12 -6.02 11.31
C LEU A 13 -2.89 -5.11 11.30
N PHE A 14 -2.32 -4.88 12.48
CA PHE A 14 -1.09 -4.13 12.63
C PHE A 14 0.04 -5.13 12.84
N GLU A 15 0.83 -5.35 11.80
CA GLU A 15 2.08 -6.09 11.91
C GLU A 15 3.20 -5.12 12.26
N ASP A 16 3.84 -5.35 13.41
CA ASP A 16 5.10 -4.69 13.74
C ASP A 16 6.23 -5.48 13.06
N CYS A 17 6.56 -5.04 11.87
CA CYS A 17 7.61 -5.63 11.06
C CYS A 17 9.02 -5.42 11.64
N SER A 18 9.18 -4.74 12.77
CA SER A 18 10.46 -4.60 13.49
C SER A 18 10.78 -5.78 14.41
N THR A 19 9.82 -6.67 14.65
CA THR A 19 9.95 -7.78 15.61
C THR A 19 10.25 -9.12 14.94
N ARG A 20 10.56 -10.14 15.78
CA ARG A 20 10.80 -11.53 15.35
C ARG A 20 9.67 -12.17 14.50
N GLN A 21 8.49 -11.56 14.42
CA GLN A 21 7.39 -12.04 13.59
C GLN A 21 7.70 -11.88 12.09
N GLU A 22 8.49 -10.89 11.69
CA GLU A 22 9.02 -10.81 10.32
C GLU A 22 9.65 -12.12 9.87
N LYS A 23 10.45 -12.73 10.74
CA LYS A 23 11.15 -14.00 10.45
C LYS A 23 10.23 -15.20 10.28
N LYS A 24 9.02 -15.15 10.83
CA LYS A 24 8.04 -16.24 10.68
C LYS A 24 7.33 -16.18 9.32
N HIS A 25 7.03 -14.98 8.85
CA HIS A 25 6.30 -14.76 7.58
C HIS A 25 7.23 -14.44 6.41
N THR A 26 8.46 -14.04 6.70
CA THR A 26 9.49 -13.71 5.71
C THR A 26 10.81 -14.42 6.05
N PRO A 27 10.87 -15.76 5.90
CA PRO A 27 12.04 -16.55 6.30
C PRO A 27 13.35 -16.18 5.56
N TRP A 28 13.26 -15.33 4.60
CA TRP A 28 14.33 -14.85 3.73
C TRP A 28 14.89 -13.46 4.10
N VAL A 29 14.36 -12.79 5.12
CA VAL A 29 14.99 -11.60 5.69
C VAL A 29 15.99 -12.07 6.77
N ASP A 30 17.19 -12.45 6.34
CA ASP A 30 18.29 -12.72 7.27
C ASP A 30 19.10 -11.44 7.50
N ASP A 31 18.93 -10.84 8.68
CA ASP A 31 19.68 -9.64 9.10
C ASP A 31 21.20 -9.86 9.19
N LYS A 32 21.65 -11.10 9.03
CA LYS A 32 23.06 -11.48 9.19
C LYS A 32 23.83 -11.52 7.88
N ASP A 33 23.15 -11.40 6.74
CA ASP A 33 23.84 -11.35 5.47
C ASP A 33 24.32 -9.91 5.21
N PRO A 34 25.62 -9.61 5.38
CA PRO A 34 26.17 -8.27 5.20
C PRO A 34 26.08 -7.79 3.75
N GLU A 35 25.91 -8.70 2.77
CA GLU A 35 25.70 -8.34 1.39
C GLU A 35 24.27 -7.85 1.13
N ILE A 36 23.32 -8.25 1.98
CA ILE A 36 21.88 -7.87 1.89
C ILE A 36 21.61 -6.52 2.56
N GLY A 37 22.48 -6.04 3.45
CA GLY A 37 22.29 -4.82 4.25
C GLY A 37 22.07 -3.52 3.45
N HIS A 38 22.16 -3.57 2.13
CA HIS A 38 21.90 -2.45 1.23
C HIS A 38 20.56 -2.53 0.48
N TYR A 39 19.71 -3.52 0.75
CA TYR A 39 18.49 -3.76 -0.03
C TYR A 39 17.23 -3.17 0.58
N VAL A 40 17.07 -1.86 0.41
CA VAL A 40 15.76 -1.17 0.56
C VAL A 40 14.62 -1.88 -0.21
N PRO A 41 14.85 -2.47 -1.41
CA PRO A 41 13.79 -3.16 -2.15
C PRO A 41 13.09 -4.30 -1.42
N MET A 42 13.80 -5.03 -0.55
CA MET A 42 13.21 -6.16 0.17
C MET A 42 12.16 -5.73 1.19
N ARG A 43 12.36 -4.58 1.83
CA ARG A 43 11.39 -4.05 2.81
C ARG A 43 10.05 -3.70 2.17
N THR A 44 10.05 -3.27 0.92
CA THR A 44 8.81 -2.96 0.20
C THR A 44 8.08 -4.22 -0.25
N MET A 45 8.79 -5.33 -0.44
CA MET A 45 8.21 -6.60 -0.86
C MET A 45 7.50 -7.38 0.26
N ILE A 46 7.72 -7.01 1.53
CA ILE A 46 7.11 -7.69 2.70
C ILE A 46 5.58 -7.69 2.64
N LYS A 47 4.98 -6.72 1.99
CA LYS A 47 3.53 -6.62 1.84
C LYS A 47 2.91 -7.84 1.16
N PHE A 48 3.60 -8.49 0.23
CA PHE A 48 3.03 -9.62 -0.49
C PHE A 48 2.90 -10.90 0.36
N PRO A 49 3.92 -11.35 1.11
CA PRO A 49 3.74 -12.46 2.06
C PRO A 49 2.65 -12.19 3.11
N LEU A 50 2.55 -10.96 3.60
CA LEU A 50 1.52 -10.58 4.57
C LEU A 50 0.13 -10.58 3.94
N LEU A 51 -0.03 -9.97 2.76
CA LEU A 51 -1.29 -10.02 2.01
C LEU A 51 -1.69 -11.47 1.69
N GLU A 52 -0.75 -12.31 1.24
CA GLU A 52 -1.01 -13.72 0.98
C GLU A 52 -1.52 -14.44 2.22
N HIS A 53 -0.87 -14.24 3.37
CA HIS A 53 -1.28 -14.80 4.65
C HIS A 53 -2.72 -14.39 4.98
N PHE A 54 -3.01 -13.09 4.99
CA PHE A 54 -4.33 -12.58 5.36
C PHE A 54 -5.44 -12.87 4.35
N MET A 55 -5.10 -13.13 3.09
CA MET A 55 -6.08 -13.52 2.07
C MET A 55 -6.40 -15.02 2.09
N ARG A 56 -5.51 -15.86 2.59
CA ARG A 56 -5.71 -17.33 2.59
C ARG A 56 -6.52 -17.84 3.76
N GLU A 57 -6.70 -17.10 4.83
CA GLU A 57 -6.80 -17.73 6.04
C GLU A 57 -7.96 -17.88 6.83
N GLU A 58 -7.99 -19.00 7.23
CA GLU A 58 -8.73 -19.62 8.34
C GLU A 58 -8.63 -18.82 9.66
N ASP A 59 -7.50 -18.16 9.92
CA ASP A 59 -7.25 -17.41 11.16
C ASP A 59 -7.80 -15.98 11.17
N CYS A 60 -8.03 -15.38 9.99
CA CYS A 60 -8.58 -14.02 9.87
C CYS A 60 -10.10 -14.00 9.60
N GLY A 61 -10.77 -15.16 9.71
CA GLY A 61 -12.19 -15.32 9.41
C GLY A 61 -12.46 -15.35 7.90
N GLN A 62 -12.91 -16.45 7.40
CA GLN A 62 -13.11 -16.78 5.97
C GLN A 62 -14.03 -15.84 5.16
N ASN A 63 -14.50 -14.75 5.74
CA ASN A 63 -15.52 -13.87 5.17
C ASN A 63 -15.03 -12.44 4.87
N ASN A 64 -13.72 -12.22 4.78
CA ASN A 64 -13.25 -10.91 4.34
C ASN A 64 -13.37 -10.82 2.81
N ASP A 65 -14.44 -10.18 2.34
CA ASP A 65 -14.64 -9.92 0.91
C ASP A 65 -13.57 -8.99 0.34
N TYR A 66 -12.95 -8.18 1.18
CA TYR A 66 -11.96 -7.17 0.81
C TYR A 66 -10.75 -7.21 1.74
N VAL A 67 -9.58 -6.99 1.17
CA VAL A 67 -8.33 -6.79 1.90
C VAL A 67 -7.70 -5.46 1.45
N ALA A 68 -7.24 -4.70 2.41
CA ALA A 68 -6.56 -3.44 2.18
C ALA A 68 -5.15 -3.47 2.76
N TRP A 69 -4.17 -3.11 1.96
CA TRP A 69 -2.85 -2.74 2.42
C TRP A 69 -2.70 -1.22 2.39
N ILE A 70 -2.21 -0.64 3.46
CA ILE A 70 -1.89 0.78 3.54
C ILE A 70 -0.52 0.89 4.20
N ASP A 71 0.46 1.47 3.50
CA ASP A 71 1.82 1.64 4.04
C ASP A 71 1.79 2.49 5.32
N ASN A 72 2.73 2.25 6.20
CA ASN A 72 2.77 2.86 7.53
C ASN A 72 3.11 4.37 7.53
N ASP A 73 3.53 4.90 6.40
CA ASP A 73 3.75 6.33 6.18
C ASP A 73 2.55 7.02 5.48
N CYS A 74 1.40 6.36 5.49
CA CYS A 74 0.13 6.93 5.06
C CYS A 74 -0.75 7.31 6.24
N VAL A 75 -1.41 8.46 6.12
CA VAL A 75 -2.45 8.93 7.05
C VAL A 75 -3.78 8.99 6.33
N VAL A 76 -4.79 8.26 6.80
CA VAL A 76 -6.16 8.42 6.31
C VAL A 76 -6.67 9.80 6.75
N THR A 77 -7.06 10.62 5.80
CA THR A 77 -7.49 12.01 6.03
C THR A 77 -8.99 12.18 5.83
N ASN A 78 -9.59 11.41 4.94
CA ASN A 78 -11.03 11.45 4.71
C ASN A 78 -11.73 10.22 5.28
N TYR A 79 -12.20 10.34 6.51
CA TYR A 79 -12.88 9.27 7.23
C TYR A 79 -14.31 9.01 6.75
N SER A 80 -14.84 9.83 5.84
CA SER A 80 -16.17 9.61 5.25
C SER A 80 -16.16 8.59 4.11
N VAL A 81 -14.98 8.23 3.61
CA VAL A 81 -14.81 7.31 2.49
C VAL A 81 -14.49 5.92 3.02
N PRO A 82 -15.42 4.94 2.95
CA PRO A 82 -15.11 3.55 3.27
C PRO A 82 -14.25 2.91 2.16
N ILE A 83 -13.51 1.84 2.51
CA ILE A 83 -12.71 1.08 1.55
C ILE A 83 -13.58 0.55 0.40
N THR A 84 -14.80 0.10 0.71
CA THR A 84 -15.73 -0.47 -0.27
C THR A 84 -16.15 0.50 -1.36
N LYS A 85 -16.15 1.83 -1.08
CA LYS A 85 -16.48 2.86 -2.06
C LYS A 85 -15.57 2.83 -3.29
N TRP A 86 -14.33 2.41 -3.13
CA TRP A 86 -13.38 2.32 -4.22
C TRP A 86 -13.71 1.22 -5.24
N PHE A 87 -14.67 0.36 -4.92
CA PHE A 87 -15.16 -0.70 -5.80
C PHE A 87 -16.54 -0.39 -6.42
N ASP A 88 -17.09 0.79 -6.13
CA ASP A 88 -18.39 1.19 -6.66
C ASP A 88 -18.31 1.46 -8.17
N GLY A 89 -19.34 1.03 -8.89
CA GLY A 89 -19.52 1.32 -10.30
C GLY A 89 -18.62 0.52 -11.26
N HIS A 90 -17.88 -0.48 -10.77
CA HIS A 90 -17.07 -1.36 -11.62
C HIS A 90 -16.92 -2.77 -11.04
N ASP A 91 -16.55 -3.72 -11.90
CA ASP A 91 -16.36 -5.13 -11.58
C ASP A 91 -14.89 -5.52 -11.29
N LYS A 92 -14.01 -4.53 -11.15
CA LYS A 92 -12.57 -4.77 -10.95
C LYS A 92 -12.30 -5.32 -9.54
N ASP A 93 -11.30 -6.19 -9.44
CA ASP A 93 -10.93 -6.84 -8.19
C ASP A 93 -9.76 -6.15 -7.47
N LEU A 94 -9.02 -5.31 -8.19
CA LEU A 94 -7.86 -4.59 -7.67
C LEU A 94 -8.04 -3.09 -7.90
N VAL A 95 -7.76 -2.31 -6.88
CA VAL A 95 -7.73 -0.85 -6.94
C VAL A 95 -6.36 -0.36 -6.49
N LEU A 96 -5.75 0.47 -7.30
CA LEU A 96 -4.43 1.06 -7.08
C LEU A 96 -4.45 2.55 -7.40
N ALA A 97 -3.58 3.31 -6.75
CA ALA A 97 -3.27 4.66 -7.17
C ALA A 97 -2.33 4.66 -8.38
N PHE A 98 -2.43 5.69 -9.20
CA PHE A 98 -1.57 5.91 -10.34
C PHE A 98 -1.11 7.37 -10.39
N ASP A 99 0.18 7.56 -10.60
CA ASP A 99 0.82 8.88 -10.71
C ASP A 99 1.76 8.95 -11.93
N VAL A 100 2.53 10.02 -12.05
CA VAL A 100 3.52 10.20 -13.14
C VAL A 100 4.59 9.11 -13.18
N ASN A 101 4.82 8.43 -12.05
CA ASN A 101 5.74 7.31 -11.94
C ASN A 101 5.07 5.98 -12.31
N GLY A 102 3.76 5.99 -12.55
CA GLY A 102 2.95 4.82 -12.86
C GLY A 102 2.22 4.25 -11.64
N VAL A 103 2.16 2.92 -11.54
CA VAL A 103 1.49 2.21 -10.44
C VAL A 103 2.11 2.56 -9.09
N HIS A 104 1.26 2.89 -8.13
CA HIS A 104 1.65 3.29 -6.77
C HIS A 104 1.12 2.30 -5.73
N PRO A 105 1.89 1.29 -5.32
CA PRO A 105 1.42 0.20 -4.45
C PRO A 105 1.49 0.53 -2.95
N THR A 106 1.54 1.80 -2.59
CA THR A 106 1.45 2.28 -1.20
C THR A 106 0.10 1.96 -0.58
N ILE A 107 -0.94 1.99 -1.40
CA ILE A 107 -2.28 1.56 -1.05
C ILE A 107 -2.72 0.52 -2.07
N ILE A 108 -3.09 -0.65 -1.57
CA ILE A 108 -3.58 -1.77 -2.38
C ILE A 108 -4.93 -2.18 -1.81
N LEU A 109 -5.99 -2.03 -2.58
CA LEU A 109 -7.30 -2.53 -2.19
C LEU A 109 -7.68 -3.68 -3.11
N MET A 110 -8.07 -4.81 -2.54
CA MET A 110 -8.40 -6.00 -3.31
C MET A 110 -9.69 -6.65 -2.82
N ARG A 111 -10.48 -7.19 -3.77
CA ARG A 111 -11.46 -8.24 -3.45
C ARG A 111 -10.71 -9.52 -3.15
N ASN A 112 -11.12 -10.26 -2.13
CA ASN A 112 -10.49 -11.52 -1.76
C ASN A 112 -10.93 -12.66 -2.70
N THR A 113 -10.55 -12.58 -3.95
CA THR A 113 -10.85 -13.60 -4.97
C THR A 113 -9.68 -14.54 -5.18
N VAL A 114 -9.95 -15.72 -5.74
CA VAL A 114 -8.89 -16.68 -6.12
C VAL A 114 -7.87 -16.03 -7.06
N LEU A 115 -8.34 -15.18 -7.99
CA LEU A 115 -7.47 -14.50 -8.93
C LEU A 115 -6.52 -13.52 -8.24
N MET A 116 -7.03 -12.72 -7.27
CA MET A 116 -6.20 -11.77 -6.53
C MET A 116 -5.22 -12.47 -5.58
N ARG A 117 -5.60 -13.59 -4.97
CA ARG A 117 -4.64 -14.44 -4.25
C ARG A 117 -3.52 -14.95 -5.17
N GLY A 118 -3.88 -15.32 -6.40
CA GLY A 118 -2.91 -15.70 -7.44
C GLY A 118 -1.96 -14.55 -7.81
N LEU A 119 -2.47 -13.34 -7.95
CA LEU A 119 -1.66 -12.13 -8.22
C LEU A 119 -0.67 -11.88 -7.08
N VAL A 120 -1.14 -11.87 -5.82
CA VAL A 120 -0.29 -11.64 -4.65
C VAL A 120 0.81 -12.69 -4.56
N TRP A 121 0.45 -13.97 -4.76
CA TRP A 121 1.43 -15.06 -4.82
C TRP A 121 2.45 -14.84 -5.96
N ALA A 122 2.01 -14.48 -7.14
CA ALA A 122 2.87 -14.24 -8.29
C ALA A 122 3.83 -13.05 -8.04
N CYS A 123 3.37 -11.96 -7.45
CA CYS A 123 4.21 -10.84 -7.06
C CYS A 123 5.27 -11.25 -6.02
N LYS A 124 4.87 -12.07 -5.03
CA LYS A 124 5.79 -12.61 -4.04
C LYS A 124 6.87 -13.48 -4.69
N GLU A 125 6.48 -14.41 -5.54
CA GLU A 125 7.41 -15.32 -6.23
C GLU A 125 8.32 -14.57 -7.21
N ALA A 126 7.80 -13.56 -7.90
CA ALA A 126 8.61 -12.71 -8.76
C ALA A 126 9.66 -11.95 -7.95
N GLY A 127 9.27 -11.35 -6.82
CA GLY A 127 10.20 -10.70 -5.91
C GLY A 127 11.29 -11.64 -5.43
N TRP A 128 10.93 -12.88 -5.10
CA TRP A 128 11.85 -13.91 -4.67
C TRP A 128 12.86 -14.31 -5.77
N ARG A 129 12.37 -14.52 -6.98
CA ARG A 129 13.22 -14.92 -8.12
C ARG A 129 14.11 -13.80 -8.65
N MET A 130 13.65 -12.56 -8.50
CA MET A 130 14.37 -11.36 -8.95
C MET A 130 15.22 -10.76 -7.82
N TYR A 131 15.36 -11.49 -6.72
CA TYR A 131 16.20 -11.14 -5.59
C TYR A 131 17.62 -10.83 -6.04
N GLY A 132 18.16 -9.71 -5.59
CA GLY A 132 19.48 -9.26 -6.00
C GLY A 132 19.52 -8.45 -7.31
N MET A 133 18.42 -8.37 -8.07
CA MET A 133 18.36 -7.46 -9.21
C MET A 133 18.20 -6.00 -8.74
N HIS A 134 19.12 -5.17 -9.19
CA HIS A 134 19.12 -3.76 -8.85
C HIS A 134 17.81 -3.08 -9.30
N GLY A 135 17.16 -2.35 -8.40
CA GLY A 135 15.91 -1.62 -8.68
C GLY A 135 14.62 -2.45 -8.62
N TRP A 136 14.69 -3.76 -8.29
CA TRP A 136 13.47 -4.54 -8.08
C TRP A 136 12.75 -4.09 -6.79
N SER A 137 11.46 -3.84 -6.91
CA SER A 137 10.61 -3.36 -5.81
C SER A 137 9.17 -3.86 -6.00
N ASP A 138 8.31 -3.57 -5.03
CA ASP A 138 6.87 -3.81 -5.12
C ASP A 138 6.22 -3.12 -6.33
N ILE A 139 6.67 -1.91 -6.67
CA ILE A 139 6.24 -1.19 -7.89
C ILE A 139 6.54 -2.04 -9.13
N MET A 140 7.76 -2.57 -9.23
CA MET A 140 8.17 -3.38 -10.38
C MET A 140 7.42 -4.70 -10.42
N ALA A 141 7.19 -5.34 -9.26
CA ALA A 141 6.41 -6.57 -9.17
C ALA A 141 5.00 -6.37 -9.71
N PHE A 142 4.31 -5.31 -9.30
CA PHE A 142 2.99 -4.99 -9.83
C PHE A 142 3.02 -4.67 -11.32
N ARG A 143 3.92 -3.79 -11.77
CA ARG A 143 4.04 -3.45 -13.20
C ARG A 143 4.20 -4.70 -14.05
N PHE A 144 5.13 -5.57 -13.64
CA PHE A 144 5.40 -6.79 -14.37
C PHE A 144 4.18 -7.73 -14.40
N MET A 145 3.47 -7.89 -13.28
CA MET A 145 2.31 -8.79 -13.21
C MET A 145 1.07 -8.21 -13.90
N LEU A 146 0.86 -6.90 -13.84
CA LEU A 146 -0.30 -6.25 -14.46
C LEU A 146 -0.22 -6.17 -15.98
N ASP A 147 0.96 -6.42 -16.57
CA ASP A 147 1.09 -6.57 -18.03
C ASP A 147 0.56 -7.93 -18.55
N TYR A 148 0.27 -8.86 -17.64
CA TYR A 148 -0.20 -10.20 -18.02
C TYR A 148 -1.71 -10.36 -17.83
N PRO A 149 -2.43 -10.89 -18.84
CA PRO A 149 -3.76 -11.44 -18.63
C PRO A 149 -3.69 -12.61 -17.63
N PRO A 150 -4.64 -12.75 -16.72
CA PRO A 150 -5.91 -12.03 -16.63
C PRO A 150 -5.89 -10.82 -15.68
N TYR A 151 -4.71 -10.39 -15.18
CA TYR A 151 -4.63 -9.35 -14.15
C TYR A 151 -4.87 -7.95 -14.69
N ALA A 152 -4.38 -7.66 -15.91
CA ALA A 152 -4.52 -6.35 -16.55
C ALA A 152 -5.97 -5.84 -16.59
N ASP A 153 -6.90 -6.74 -16.90
CA ASP A 153 -8.32 -6.42 -17.01
C ASP A 153 -9.04 -6.32 -15.66
N ARG A 154 -8.36 -6.64 -14.56
CA ARG A 154 -8.98 -6.68 -13.22
C ARG A 154 -8.60 -5.52 -12.33
N VAL A 155 -7.82 -4.57 -12.83
CA VAL A 155 -7.38 -3.39 -12.08
C VAL A 155 -8.17 -2.14 -12.45
N LYS A 156 -8.50 -1.34 -11.45
CA LYS A 156 -8.97 0.04 -11.57
C LYS A 156 -7.92 0.96 -10.98
N PHE A 157 -7.52 1.95 -11.76
CA PHE A 157 -6.64 3.00 -11.29
C PHE A 157 -7.44 4.25 -10.94
N PHE A 158 -7.06 4.86 -9.82
CA PHE A 158 -7.48 6.19 -9.42
C PHE A 158 -6.26 7.12 -9.39
N SER A 159 -6.49 8.42 -9.48
CA SER A 159 -5.40 9.38 -9.38
C SER A 159 -4.77 9.32 -7.99
N ALA A 160 -3.46 9.60 -7.92
CA ALA A 160 -2.79 9.70 -6.64
C ALA A 160 -3.42 10.79 -5.76
N GLN A 161 -3.88 11.91 -6.34
CA GLN A 161 -4.56 12.97 -5.59
C GLN A 161 -5.82 12.48 -4.86
N GLU A 162 -6.61 11.61 -5.50
CA GLU A 162 -7.83 11.08 -4.89
C GLU A 162 -7.51 10.09 -3.78
N MET A 163 -6.60 9.14 -4.05
CA MET A 163 -6.41 7.94 -3.21
C MET A 163 -5.23 8.05 -2.27
N CYS A 164 -4.11 8.62 -2.69
CA CYS A 164 -2.82 8.58 -2.01
C CYS A 164 -2.03 9.88 -2.27
N ALA A 165 -2.61 11.02 -1.87
CA ALA A 165 -2.07 12.34 -2.14
C ALA A 165 -0.76 12.60 -1.39
N MET A 166 0.07 13.48 -1.93
CA MET A 166 1.28 13.95 -1.26
C MET A 166 1.00 15.20 -0.42
N PRO A 167 1.73 15.43 0.67
CA PRO A 167 1.61 16.66 1.45
C PRO A 167 1.93 17.88 0.57
N PRO A 168 1.28 19.03 0.83
CA PRO A 168 1.67 20.28 0.19
C PRO A 168 3.16 20.58 0.39
N MET A 169 3.83 21.06 -0.65
CA MET A 169 5.21 21.60 -0.60
C MET A 169 6.39 20.61 -0.44
N VAL A 170 6.17 19.32 -0.61
CA VAL A 170 7.25 18.32 -0.37
C VAL A 170 8.25 18.21 -1.53
N HIS A 171 7.87 18.55 -2.75
CA HIS A 171 8.75 18.41 -3.91
C HIS A 171 8.80 19.68 -4.77
N PRO A 172 10.00 20.06 -5.27
CA PRO A 172 10.17 21.14 -6.23
C PRO A 172 9.67 20.72 -7.62
N MET A 173 8.36 20.49 -7.73
CA MET A 173 7.68 20.16 -9.00
C MET A 173 7.04 21.41 -9.60
N PRO A 174 6.93 21.49 -10.94
CA PRO A 174 6.09 22.50 -11.59
C PRO A 174 4.66 22.47 -11.02
N ALA A 175 4.04 23.63 -10.91
CA ALA A 175 2.74 23.79 -10.23
C ALA A 175 1.62 22.94 -10.88
N ASP A 176 1.63 22.81 -12.19
CA ASP A 176 0.68 22.02 -12.98
C ASP A 176 0.82 20.51 -12.72
N VAL A 177 2.05 20.03 -12.51
CA VAL A 177 2.33 18.63 -12.14
C VAL A 177 1.97 18.42 -10.67
N ARG A 178 2.39 19.32 -9.78
CA ARG A 178 2.13 19.21 -8.34
C ARG A 178 0.64 19.16 -8.02
N SER A 179 -0.19 19.95 -8.70
CA SER A 179 -1.64 19.97 -8.48
C SER A 179 -2.32 18.61 -8.71
N GLN A 180 -1.67 17.68 -9.43
CA GLN A 180 -2.20 16.34 -9.69
C GLN A 180 -1.94 15.36 -8.55
N PHE A 181 -1.09 15.72 -7.58
CA PHE A 181 -0.70 14.85 -6.47
C PHE A 181 -0.91 15.48 -5.10
N GLU A 182 -1.01 16.82 -5.05
CA GLU A 182 -1.08 17.54 -3.79
C GLU A 182 -2.40 17.23 -3.08
N TRP A 183 -2.30 17.00 -1.77
CA TRP A 183 -3.43 16.70 -0.92
C TRP A 183 -4.49 17.82 -0.93
N THR A 184 -5.74 17.42 -1.01
CA THR A 184 -6.93 18.26 -0.85
C THR A 184 -7.82 17.68 0.26
N PRO A 185 -8.79 18.44 0.78
CA PRO A 185 -9.76 17.91 1.74
C PRO A 185 -10.56 16.68 1.26
N ASP A 186 -10.67 16.50 -0.06
CA ASP A 186 -11.37 15.38 -0.68
C ASP A 186 -10.47 14.14 -0.84
N SER A 187 -9.14 14.28 -0.71
CA SER A 187 -8.20 13.18 -0.79
C SER A 187 -8.44 12.18 0.34
N TRP A 188 -8.42 10.89 0.02
CA TRP A 188 -8.66 9.86 1.03
C TRP A 188 -7.51 9.73 2.02
N THR A 189 -6.27 9.70 1.52
CA THR A 189 -5.07 9.61 2.37
C THR A 189 -4.04 10.64 1.96
N VAL A 190 -3.09 10.88 2.87
CA VAL A 190 -1.83 11.57 2.57
C VAL A 190 -0.67 10.62 2.78
N HIS A 191 0.23 10.55 1.80
CA HIS A 191 1.43 9.72 1.81
C HIS A 191 2.66 10.56 2.11
N LEU A 192 3.35 10.22 3.19
CA LEU A 192 4.48 10.98 3.72
C LEU A 192 5.84 10.47 3.23
N SER A 193 5.87 9.85 2.05
CA SER A 193 7.11 9.33 1.46
C SER A 193 8.13 10.44 1.19
N ALA A 194 9.39 10.03 1.07
CA ALA A 194 10.52 10.91 0.79
C ALA A 194 10.82 12.00 1.82
N LEU A 195 10.13 11.99 2.97
CA LEU A 195 10.42 12.86 4.10
C LEU A 195 11.33 12.15 5.11
N ASP A 196 12.17 12.90 5.80
CA ASP A 196 12.84 12.36 6.98
C ASP A 196 11.83 12.04 8.09
N LEU A 197 12.20 11.14 9.01
CA LEU A 197 11.29 10.63 10.03
C LEU A 197 10.69 11.71 10.92
N GLN A 198 11.50 12.72 11.32
CA GLN A 198 11.04 13.79 12.21
C GLN A 198 10.01 14.66 11.50
N TYR A 199 10.26 14.95 10.23
CA TYR A 199 9.33 15.72 9.41
C TYR A 199 8.04 14.96 9.13
N ARG A 200 8.12 13.64 8.84
CA ARG A 200 6.93 12.79 8.73
C ARG A 200 6.04 12.83 9.97
N VAL A 201 6.62 12.71 11.15
CA VAL A 201 5.89 12.76 12.42
C VAL A 201 5.22 14.12 12.60
N SER A 202 5.94 15.23 12.35
CA SER A 202 5.39 16.58 12.45
C SER A 202 4.22 16.80 11.50
N ILE A 203 4.35 16.42 10.24
CA ILE A 203 3.27 16.54 9.24
C ILE A 203 2.08 15.65 9.61
N ALA A 204 2.33 14.40 10.02
CA ALA A 204 1.26 13.51 10.46
C ALA A 204 0.48 14.10 11.63
N GLN A 205 1.15 14.67 12.63
CA GLN A 205 0.51 15.36 13.75
C GLN A 205 -0.36 16.53 13.30
N GLN A 206 0.15 17.38 12.40
CA GLN A 206 -0.63 18.49 11.84
C GLN A 206 -1.94 18.02 11.16
N PHE A 207 -1.87 16.93 10.39
CA PHE A 207 -3.07 16.36 9.80
C PHE A 207 -4.04 15.81 10.85
N VAL A 208 -3.53 15.11 11.85
CA VAL A 208 -4.34 14.52 12.91
C VAL A 208 -5.04 15.61 13.73
N GLU A 209 -4.34 16.70 14.07
CA GLU A 209 -4.89 17.87 14.76
C GLU A 209 -5.93 18.60 13.89
N LYS A 210 -5.58 18.90 12.64
CA LYS A 210 -6.48 19.59 11.69
C LYS A 210 -7.78 18.83 11.47
N LEU A 211 -7.74 17.51 11.54
CA LEU A 211 -8.90 16.63 11.37
C LEU A 211 -9.66 16.37 12.69
N GLY A 212 -9.19 16.90 13.83
CA GLY A 212 -9.81 16.68 15.14
C GLY A 212 -9.78 15.21 15.59
N LEU A 213 -8.71 14.49 15.24
CA LEU A 213 -8.58 13.06 15.53
C LEU A 213 -7.90 12.76 16.87
N ILE A 214 -7.35 13.78 17.51
CA ILE A 214 -6.82 13.80 18.88
C ILE A 214 -7.42 14.98 19.65
#